data_28d9ae116e6c4b5d50c6bbe653a23ea5
#
_entry.id   28d9ae116e6c4b5d50c6bbe653a23ea5
#
_cell.length_a   1.000
_cell.length_b   1.000
_cell.length_c   1.000
_cell.angle_alpha   90.00
_cell.angle_beta   90.00
_cell.angle_gamma   90.00
#
_symmetry.space_group_name_H-M   'P 1'
#
loop_
_entity.id
_entity.type
_entity.pdbx_description
1 polymer ?
#
loop_
_entity_poly.entity_id
_entity_poly.type
_entity_poly.pdbx_seq_one_letter_code
_entity_poly.pdbx_strand_id
1 'polypeptide(L)'
;MKDFKELSKDSYIENEKKYIDFWDKIDILNKSIDKGNKYWVFYDGPAFANGFPGLHHMVAKNLKDIVCKYKTMNGYKVIRKIGWDTHGLPIENHVEKKLGFKTKKDIEAFGIENFNKECRKSVRENEAAFTDLTHKMGQFIDTENPYLTFKNDYIETEWWILKKFFDEGLFYEGTKVTPYCPRCGTGLASHEVAQGYKSVDVNTVIVPFKVKNKDEYFLVWTTTP
;
A
#
# COMPACT_ATOMS: atom_id res chain seq x y z
N MET A 1 -27.78 -28.63 23.13
CA MET A 1 -27.17 -27.30 22.90
C MET A 1 -25.83 -27.29 23.61
N LYS A 2 -24.76 -26.83 22.96
CA LYS A 2 -23.49 -26.63 23.68
C LYS A 2 -23.70 -25.41 24.59
N ASP A 3 -23.58 -25.58 25.89
CA ASP A 3 -23.61 -24.47 26.83
C ASP A 3 -22.39 -23.59 26.57
N PHE A 4 -22.64 -22.38 26.06
CA PHE A 4 -21.61 -21.38 25.98
C PHE A 4 -21.32 -20.87 27.40
N LYS A 5 -20.03 -20.71 27.70
CA LYS A 5 -19.63 -20.09 28.97
C LYS A 5 -20.14 -18.65 29.01
N GLU A 6 -20.57 -18.20 30.17
CA GLU A 6 -20.89 -16.80 30.40
C GLU A 6 -19.68 -15.92 30.05
N LEU A 7 -19.94 -14.74 29.48
CA LEU A 7 -18.90 -13.76 29.20
C LEU A 7 -18.24 -13.33 30.52
N SER A 8 -16.93 -13.24 30.50
CA SER A 8 -16.15 -12.71 31.63
C SER A 8 -16.62 -11.29 31.98
N LYS A 9 -16.57 -10.93 33.26
CA LYS A 9 -16.84 -9.57 33.74
C LYS A 9 -15.65 -8.61 33.48
N ASP A 10 -14.52 -9.13 32.99
CA ASP A 10 -13.35 -8.33 32.63
C ASP A 10 -13.67 -7.37 31.48
N SER A 11 -12.96 -6.26 31.39
CA SER A 11 -13.09 -5.34 30.25
C SER A 11 -12.72 -6.03 28.93
N TYR A 12 -13.28 -5.56 27.81
CA TYR A 12 -12.94 -6.11 26.50
C TYR A 12 -11.43 -6.09 26.24
N ILE A 13 -10.75 -5.00 26.64
CA ILE A 13 -9.29 -4.83 26.47
C ILE A 13 -8.50 -5.89 27.26
N GLU A 14 -8.89 -6.16 28.49
CA GLU A 14 -8.25 -7.18 29.33
C GLU A 14 -8.45 -8.59 28.75
N ASN A 15 -9.65 -8.88 28.26
CA ASN A 15 -9.94 -10.14 27.60
C ASN A 15 -9.14 -10.32 26.30
N GLU A 16 -9.07 -9.29 25.45
CA GLU A 16 -8.28 -9.32 24.22
C GLU A 16 -6.82 -9.64 24.52
N LYS A 17 -6.22 -8.93 25.46
CA LYS A 17 -4.82 -9.16 25.88
C LYS A 17 -4.60 -10.59 26.38
N LYS A 18 -5.50 -11.08 27.23
CA LYS A 18 -5.42 -12.45 27.77
C LYS A 18 -5.46 -13.51 26.66
N TYR A 19 -6.31 -13.30 25.63
CA TYR A 19 -6.38 -14.25 24.51
C TYR A 19 -5.17 -14.14 23.58
N ILE A 20 -4.63 -12.94 23.33
CA ILE A 20 -3.42 -12.76 22.54
C ILE A 20 -2.24 -13.47 23.22
N ASP A 21 -2.01 -13.22 24.52
CA ASP A 21 -0.95 -13.86 25.31
C ASP A 21 -1.11 -15.40 25.29
N PHE A 22 -2.34 -15.90 25.33
CA PHE A 22 -2.60 -17.34 25.23
C PHE A 22 -2.27 -17.90 23.85
N TRP A 23 -2.64 -17.19 22.78
CA TRP A 23 -2.36 -17.61 21.41
C TRP A 23 -0.87 -17.63 21.10
N ASP A 24 -0.13 -16.66 21.58
CA ASP A 24 1.32 -16.61 21.45
C ASP A 24 1.97 -17.80 22.18
N LYS A 25 1.55 -18.03 23.42
CA LYS A 25 2.06 -19.14 24.24
C LYS A 25 1.87 -20.51 23.58
N ILE A 26 0.79 -20.71 22.86
CA ILE A 26 0.50 -22.00 22.22
C ILE A 26 0.93 -22.06 20.77
N ASP A 27 1.51 -21.00 20.21
CA ASP A 27 1.86 -20.88 18.78
C ASP A 27 0.67 -21.22 17.86
N ILE A 28 -0.42 -20.49 18.05
CA ILE A 28 -1.68 -20.78 17.38
C ILE A 28 -1.58 -20.70 15.85
N LEU A 29 -0.76 -19.78 15.33
CA LEU A 29 -0.59 -19.60 13.89
C LEU A 29 -0.04 -20.88 13.24
N ASN A 30 1.12 -21.36 13.66
CA ASN A 30 1.75 -22.54 13.08
C ASN A 30 0.89 -23.79 13.29
N LYS A 31 0.34 -23.99 14.49
CA LYS A 31 -0.61 -25.08 14.75
C LYS A 31 -1.83 -25.04 13.86
N SER A 32 -2.35 -23.87 13.54
CA SER A 32 -3.48 -23.71 12.65
C SER A 32 -3.16 -24.06 11.20
N ILE A 33 -1.93 -23.77 10.78
CA ILE A 33 -1.40 -24.11 9.46
C ILE A 33 -1.20 -25.62 9.34
N ASP A 34 -0.57 -26.25 10.33
CA ASP A 34 -0.22 -27.67 10.31
C ASP A 34 -1.45 -28.59 10.38
N LYS A 35 -2.53 -28.13 11.01
CA LYS A 35 -3.78 -28.89 11.14
C LYS A 35 -4.55 -29.02 9.82
N GLY A 36 -4.32 -28.12 8.88
CA GLY A 36 -5.02 -28.12 7.59
C GLY A 36 -4.46 -29.18 6.63
N ASN A 37 -5.36 -29.84 5.89
CA ASN A 37 -5.01 -30.91 4.94
C ASN A 37 -5.14 -30.50 3.47
N LYS A 38 -5.78 -29.39 3.16
CA LYS A 38 -5.99 -28.86 1.81
C LYS A 38 -5.61 -27.39 1.78
N TYR A 39 -4.77 -27.01 0.82
CA TYR A 39 -4.35 -25.61 0.66
C TYR A 39 -5.51 -24.71 0.23
N TRP A 40 -5.60 -23.55 0.87
CA TRP A 40 -6.31 -22.39 0.39
C TRP A 40 -5.31 -21.24 0.27
N VAL A 41 -5.13 -20.76 -0.96
CA VAL A 41 -4.10 -19.76 -1.26
C VAL A 41 -4.58 -18.38 -0.83
N PHE A 42 -3.72 -17.69 -0.10
CA PHE A 42 -3.93 -16.31 0.34
C PHE A 42 -2.66 -15.49 0.05
N TYR A 43 -2.85 -14.36 -0.58
CA TYR A 43 -1.81 -13.34 -0.76
C TYR A 43 -2.25 -12.06 -0.08
N ASP A 44 -1.42 -11.51 0.80
CA ASP A 44 -1.66 -10.21 1.39
C ASP A 44 -1.15 -9.11 0.44
N GLY A 45 -2.00 -8.13 0.12
CA GLY A 45 -1.59 -6.92 -0.58
C GLY A 45 -0.73 -6.07 0.35
N PRO A 46 0.53 -5.75 -0.03
CA PRO A 46 1.44 -5.06 0.86
C PRO A 46 0.99 -3.62 1.11
N ALA A 47 0.91 -3.23 2.39
CA ALA A 47 0.69 -1.83 2.74
C ALA A 47 1.96 -1.01 2.52
N PHE A 48 1.81 0.27 2.12
CA PHE A 48 2.93 1.20 2.08
C PHE A 48 3.43 1.50 3.49
N ALA A 49 4.72 1.32 3.71
CA ALA A 49 5.37 1.66 4.97
C ALA A 49 5.78 3.15 5.03
N ASN A 50 4.84 4.05 4.67
CA ASN A 50 5.06 5.50 4.53
C ASN A 50 4.44 6.34 5.65
N GLY A 51 3.99 5.73 6.74
CA GLY A 51 3.38 6.40 7.89
C GLY A 51 2.81 5.41 8.89
N PHE A 52 2.27 5.93 10.00
CA PHE A 52 1.62 5.11 11.02
C PHE A 52 0.30 4.50 10.51
N PRO A 53 -0.06 3.30 11.01
CA PRO A 53 -1.30 2.65 10.62
C PRO A 53 -2.54 3.48 11.01
N GLY A 54 -3.48 3.61 10.08
CA GLY A 54 -4.77 4.28 10.31
C GLY A 54 -5.93 3.28 10.35
N LEU A 55 -7.12 3.76 10.68
CA LEU A 55 -8.36 2.97 10.84
C LEU A 55 -8.69 2.14 9.58
N HIS A 56 -8.46 2.69 8.40
CA HIS A 56 -8.70 1.99 7.13
C HIS A 56 -7.83 0.74 6.97
N HIS A 57 -6.59 0.76 7.49
CA HIS A 57 -5.74 -0.42 7.53
C HIS A 57 -6.32 -1.50 8.44
N MET A 58 -6.86 -1.11 9.61
CA MET A 58 -7.50 -2.06 10.55
C MET A 58 -8.70 -2.75 9.91
N VAL A 59 -9.56 -2.01 9.22
CA VAL A 59 -10.73 -2.59 8.53
C VAL A 59 -10.28 -3.61 7.48
N ALA A 60 -9.33 -3.24 6.62
CA ALA A 60 -8.82 -4.13 5.58
C ALA A 60 -8.16 -5.40 6.17
N LYS A 61 -7.36 -5.24 7.23
CA LYS A 61 -6.71 -6.36 7.93
C LYS A 61 -7.73 -7.30 8.57
N ASN A 62 -8.74 -6.77 9.26
CA ASN A 62 -9.79 -7.58 9.88
C ASN A 62 -10.58 -8.39 8.85
N LEU A 63 -10.98 -7.80 7.73
CA LEU A 63 -11.70 -8.51 6.67
C LEU A 63 -10.88 -9.69 6.12
N LYS A 64 -9.60 -9.49 5.88
CA LYS A 64 -8.68 -10.54 5.43
C LYS A 64 -8.54 -11.65 6.48
N ASP A 65 -8.35 -11.27 7.74
CA ASP A 65 -8.13 -12.21 8.84
C ASP A 65 -9.39 -13.08 9.11
N ILE A 66 -10.58 -12.50 9.07
CA ILE A 66 -11.85 -13.24 9.21
C ILE A 66 -11.95 -14.34 8.15
N VAL A 67 -11.68 -14.02 6.89
CA VAL A 67 -11.73 -15.00 5.80
C VAL A 67 -10.68 -16.11 6.00
N CYS A 68 -9.45 -15.74 6.35
CA CYS A 68 -8.37 -16.70 6.60
C CYS A 68 -8.70 -17.61 7.80
N LYS A 69 -9.19 -17.06 8.91
CA LYS A 69 -9.60 -17.82 10.09
C LYS A 69 -10.76 -18.75 9.77
N TYR A 70 -11.77 -18.28 9.03
CA TYR A 70 -12.90 -19.10 8.59
C TYR A 70 -12.42 -20.29 7.75
N LYS A 71 -11.53 -20.08 6.77
CA LYS A 71 -10.97 -21.17 5.98
C LYS A 71 -10.18 -22.16 6.83
N THR A 72 -9.37 -21.66 7.75
CA THR A 72 -8.63 -22.52 8.69
C THR A 72 -9.54 -23.35 9.57
N MET A 73 -10.61 -22.79 10.10
CA MET A 73 -11.61 -23.53 10.92
C MET A 73 -12.34 -24.59 10.09
N ASN A 74 -12.44 -24.42 8.78
CA ASN A 74 -12.99 -25.42 7.85
C ASN A 74 -11.95 -26.44 7.33
N GLY A 75 -10.78 -26.54 7.98
CA GLY A 75 -9.79 -27.57 7.71
C GLY A 75 -8.83 -27.24 6.56
N TYR A 76 -8.80 -26.01 6.09
CA TYR A 76 -7.83 -25.60 5.09
C TYR A 76 -6.49 -25.19 5.73
N LYS A 77 -5.40 -25.52 5.01
CA LYS A 77 -4.06 -25.00 5.29
C LYS A 77 -3.93 -23.63 4.62
N VAL A 78 -3.88 -22.58 5.44
CA VAL A 78 -3.79 -21.18 4.97
C VAL A 78 -2.46 -20.60 5.42
N ILE A 79 -1.50 -20.54 4.51
CA ILE A 79 -0.23 -19.86 4.76
C ILE A 79 -0.47 -18.36 4.63
N ARG A 80 -0.09 -17.59 5.67
CA ARG A 80 -0.32 -16.16 5.78
C ARG A 80 1.00 -15.49 6.06
N LYS A 81 1.48 -14.72 5.10
CA LYS A 81 2.72 -13.97 5.20
C LYS A 81 2.41 -12.49 4.98
N ILE A 82 2.84 -11.64 5.91
CA ILE A 82 2.68 -10.20 5.77
C ILE A 82 3.69 -9.65 4.76
N GLY A 83 3.33 -8.58 4.08
CA GLY A 83 4.20 -7.87 3.17
C GLY A 83 4.13 -6.36 3.32
N TRP A 84 5.20 -5.69 2.91
CA TRP A 84 5.32 -4.24 2.95
C TRP A 84 5.81 -3.70 1.61
N ASP A 85 5.08 -2.71 1.08
CA ASP A 85 5.56 -1.90 -0.04
C ASP A 85 6.49 -0.83 0.52
N THR A 86 7.75 -0.90 0.13
CA THR A 86 8.84 -0.26 0.88
C THR A 86 9.71 0.66 0.03
N HIS A 87 9.30 1.00 -1.20
CA HIS A 87 10.06 1.90 -2.07
C HIS A 87 9.17 2.74 -2.97
N GLY A 88 9.79 3.61 -3.78
CA GLY A 88 9.09 4.51 -4.69
C GLY A 88 8.57 5.79 -4.04
N LEU A 89 7.80 6.55 -4.80
CA LEU A 89 7.32 7.89 -4.44
C LEU A 89 6.60 8.01 -3.09
N PRO A 90 5.77 7.06 -2.65
CA PRO A 90 5.13 7.18 -1.34
C PRO A 90 6.13 7.28 -0.19
N ILE A 91 7.21 6.51 -0.24
CA ILE A 91 8.28 6.54 0.78
C ILE A 91 9.13 7.80 0.61
N GLU A 92 9.56 8.10 -0.62
CA GLU A 92 10.37 9.29 -0.93
C GLU A 92 9.68 10.57 -0.49
N ASN A 93 8.42 10.78 -0.87
CA ASN A 93 7.64 11.96 -0.48
C ASN A 93 7.47 12.09 1.04
N HIS A 94 7.34 10.97 1.77
CA HIS A 94 7.29 11.00 3.22
C HIS A 94 8.61 11.49 3.81
N VAL A 95 9.73 10.96 3.32
CA VAL A 95 11.08 11.34 3.81
C VAL A 95 11.44 12.77 3.38
N GLU A 96 11.12 13.20 2.15
CA GLU A 96 11.29 14.58 1.70
C GLU A 96 10.60 15.55 2.66
N LYS A 97 9.35 15.27 3.04
CA LYS A 97 8.61 16.10 4.00
C LYS A 97 9.26 16.11 5.38
N LYS A 98 9.73 14.96 5.86
CA LYS A 98 10.42 14.82 7.14
C LYS A 98 11.72 15.63 7.18
N LEU A 99 12.46 15.66 6.07
CA LEU A 99 13.70 16.42 5.91
C LEU A 99 13.51 17.89 5.50
N GLY A 100 12.26 18.30 5.20
CA GLY A 100 11.94 19.66 4.78
C GLY A 100 12.34 19.99 3.33
N PHE A 101 12.58 18.99 2.49
CA PHE A 101 12.95 19.16 1.09
C PHE A 101 11.76 19.63 0.25
N LYS A 102 12.04 20.51 -0.72
CA LYS A 102 11.03 21.08 -1.62
C LYS A 102 11.16 20.60 -3.06
N THR A 103 12.38 20.26 -3.47
CA THR A 103 12.73 19.89 -4.84
C THR A 103 13.63 18.66 -4.88
N LYS A 104 13.72 18.01 -6.03
CA LYS A 104 14.67 16.91 -6.25
C LYS A 104 16.13 17.34 -6.12
N LYS A 105 16.45 18.62 -6.38
CA LYS A 105 17.81 19.16 -6.19
C LYS A 105 18.25 19.11 -4.73
N ASP A 106 17.31 19.21 -3.79
CA ASP A 106 17.63 19.11 -2.36
C ASP A 106 18.09 17.68 -2.02
N ILE A 107 17.51 16.65 -2.67
CA ILE A 107 17.92 15.25 -2.53
C ILE A 107 19.33 15.05 -3.11
N GLU A 108 19.60 15.60 -4.28
CA GLU A 108 20.92 15.54 -4.93
C GLU A 108 22.00 16.19 -4.06
N ALA A 109 21.70 17.37 -3.51
CA ALA A 109 22.60 18.10 -2.61
C ALA A 109 22.83 17.35 -1.28
N PHE A 110 21.81 16.67 -0.74
CA PHE A 110 21.93 15.83 0.45
C PHE A 110 22.71 14.54 0.20
N GLY A 111 22.73 14.08 -1.05
CA GLY A 111 23.32 12.85 -1.52
C GLY A 111 22.33 11.69 -1.56
N ILE A 112 22.24 11.05 -2.72
CA ILE A 112 21.29 9.95 -2.99
C ILE A 112 21.46 8.80 -1.99
N GLU A 113 22.71 8.44 -1.66
CA GLU A 113 22.98 7.38 -0.70
C GLU A 113 22.43 7.71 0.70
N ASN A 114 22.63 8.95 1.16
CA ASN A 114 22.12 9.40 2.45
C ASN A 114 20.58 9.42 2.47
N PHE A 115 19.99 9.89 1.40
CA PHE A 115 18.52 9.88 1.24
C PHE A 115 17.96 8.44 1.27
N ASN A 116 18.58 7.51 0.56
CA ASN A 116 18.19 6.10 0.59
C ASN A 116 18.34 5.48 1.98
N LYS A 117 19.36 5.85 2.75
CA LYS A 117 19.50 5.41 4.16
C LYS A 117 18.34 5.91 5.02
N GLU A 118 17.94 7.17 4.87
CA GLU A 118 16.79 7.72 5.59
C GLU A 118 15.47 7.06 5.16
N CYS A 119 15.28 6.76 3.87
CA CYS A 119 14.13 6.02 3.38
C CYS A 119 14.06 4.62 4.02
N ARG A 120 15.15 3.87 4.03
CA ARG A 120 15.22 2.54 4.67
C ARG A 120 14.95 2.60 6.18
N LYS A 121 15.45 3.63 6.87
CA LYS A 121 15.18 3.85 8.29
C LYS A 121 13.70 4.13 8.53
N SER A 122 13.10 5.03 7.77
CA SER A 122 11.68 5.37 7.87
C SER A 122 10.77 4.15 7.65
N VAL A 123 11.09 3.31 6.66
CA VAL A 123 10.37 2.05 6.39
C VAL A 123 10.38 1.13 7.61
N ARG A 124 11.54 0.94 8.25
CA ARG A 124 11.65 0.05 9.43
C ARG A 124 10.87 0.58 10.63
N GLU A 125 10.88 1.89 10.87
CA GLU A 125 10.10 2.54 11.93
C GLU A 125 8.58 2.30 11.73
N ASN A 126 8.11 2.45 10.51
CA ASN A 126 6.70 2.25 10.17
C ASN A 126 6.31 0.77 10.18
N GLU A 127 7.15 -0.12 9.68
CA GLU A 127 6.97 -1.57 9.73
C GLU A 127 6.74 -2.06 11.16
N ALA A 128 7.57 -1.60 12.11
CA ALA A 128 7.43 -1.94 13.52
C ALA A 128 6.07 -1.51 14.10
N ALA A 129 5.61 -0.30 13.78
CA ALA A 129 4.31 0.20 14.24
C ALA A 129 3.13 -0.61 13.65
N PHE A 130 3.21 -1.01 12.38
CA PHE A 130 2.21 -1.87 11.76
C PHE A 130 2.21 -3.28 12.31
N THR A 131 3.39 -3.84 12.60
CA THR A 131 3.55 -5.17 13.20
C THR A 131 2.93 -5.19 14.60
N ASP A 132 3.21 -4.19 15.43
CA ASP A 132 2.61 -4.03 16.76
C ASP A 132 1.08 -3.94 16.69
N LEU A 133 0.54 -3.12 15.78
CA LEU A 133 -0.91 -3.05 15.57
C LEU A 133 -1.49 -4.40 15.14
N THR A 134 -0.84 -5.08 14.19
CA THR A 134 -1.29 -6.37 13.66
C THR A 134 -1.39 -7.41 14.77
N HIS A 135 -0.40 -7.44 15.66
CA HIS A 135 -0.38 -8.30 16.83
C HIS A 135 -1.49 -7.94 17.82
N LYS A 136 -1.64 -6.65 18.16
CA LYS A 136 -2.71 -6.15 19.04
C LYS A 136 -4.12 -6.44 18.54
N MET A 137 -4.29 -6.52 17.23
CA MET A 137 -5.57 -6.92 16.60
C MET A 137 -5.82 -8.44 16.70
N GLY A 138 -4.87 -9.22 17.19
CA GLY A 138 -4.96 -10.68 17.22
C GLY A 138 -5.02 -11.32 15.85
N GLN A 139 -4.42 -10.69 14.83
CA GLN A 139 -4.38 -11.22 13.48
C GLN A 139 -3.44 -12.42 13.39
N PHE A 140 -3.89 -13.52 12.78
CA PHE A 140 -3.07 -14.71 12.57
C PHE A 140 -2.29 -14.62 11.27
N ILE A 141 -1.11 -13.98 11.31
CA ILE A 141 -0.25 -13.79 10.15
C ILE A 141 1.22 -13.81 10.56
N ASP A 142 2.07 -14.42 9.73
CA ASP A 142 3.52 -14.43 9.97
C ASP A 142 4.09 -13.02 9.81
N THR A 143 4.50 -12.44 10.92
CA THR A 143 5.17 -11.13 11.02
C THR A 143 6.67 -11.25 11.21
N GLU A 144 7.20 -12.45 11.46
CA GLU A 144 8.64 -12.68 11.68
C GLU A 144 9.40 -12.74 10.36
N ASN A 145 8.73 -13.27 9.31
CA ASN A 145 9.31 -13.44 7.99
C ASN A 145 8.56 -12.62 6.93
N PRO A 146 8.44 -11.29 7.08
CA PRO A 146 7.72 -10.47 6.10
C PRO A 146 8.45 -10.44 4.77
N TYR A 147 7.71 -10.30 3.67
CA TYR A 147 8.36 -9.88 2.43
C TYR A 147 8.40 -8.35 2.35
N LEU A 148 9.55 -7.83 1.95
CA LEU A 148 9.78 -6.40 1.78
C LEU A 148 10.24 -6.16 0.35
N THR A 149 9.55 -5.29 -0.37
CA THR A 149 9.76 -5.10 -1.81
C THR A 149 11.16 -4.53 -2.15
N PHE A 150 11.86 -3.92 -1.20
CA PHE A 150 13.26 -3.45 -1.41
C PHE A 150 14.34 -4.53 -1.19
N LYS A 151 13.98 -5.73 -0.74
CA LYS A 151 14.96 -6.82 -0.57
C LYS A 151 15.36 -7.41 -1.91
N ASN A 152 16.63 -7.80 -2.01
CA ASN A 152 17.18 -8.34 -3.25
C ASN A 152 16.47 -9.63 -3.71
N ASP A 153 16.11 -10.52 -2.80
CA ASP A 153 15.38 -11.76 -3.09
C ASP A 153 14.01 -11.48 -3.73
N TYR A 154 13.31 -10.43 -3.28
CA TYR A 154 12.08 -9.98 -3.89
C TYR A 154 12.34 -9.42 -5.30
N ILE A 155 13.31 -8.51 -5.42
CA ILE A 155 13.67 -7.86 -6.69
C ILE A 155 14.15 -8.90 -7.73
N GLU A 156 14.97 -9.86 -7.33
CA GLU A 156 15.42 -10.95 -8.21
C GLU A 156 14.25 -11.78 -8.73
N THR A 157 13.27 -12.09 -7.87
CA THR A 157 12.07 -12.82 -8.27
C THR A 157 11.23 -12.01 -9.27
N GLU A 158 11.07 -10.71 -9.05
CA GLU A 158 10.37 -9.81 -9.96
C GLU A 158 11.07 -9.74 -11.33
N TRP A 159 12.39 -9.57 -11.34
CA TRP A 159 13.19 -9.57 -12.56
C TRP A 159 13.09 -10.90 -13.31
N TRP A 160 13.07 -12.02 -12.60
CA TRP A 160 12.87 -13.33 -13.21
C TRP A 160 11.49 -13.44 -13.88
N ILE A 161 10.43 -12.93 -13.26
CA ILE A 161 9.08 -12.89 -13.86
C ILE A 161 9.07 -12.00 -15.11
N LEU A 162 9.63 -10.79 -15.03
CA LEU A 162 9.74 -9.87 -16.17
C LEU A 162 10.53 -10.49 -17.34
N LYS A 163 11.62 -11.21 -17.03
CA LYS A 163 12.39 -11.93 -18.05
C LYS A 163 11.54 -12.99 -18.76
N LYS A 164 10.69 -13.71 -18.03
CA LYS A 164 9.76 -14.69 -18.64
C LYS A 164 8.78 -14.01 -19.58
N PHE A 165 8.17 -12.90 -19.18
CA PHE A 165 7.28 -12.13 -20.05
C PHE A 165 7.99 -11.60 -21.29
N PHE A 166 9.23 -11.16 -21.15
CA PHE A 166 10.04 -10.72 -22.28
C PHE A 166 10.33 -11.86 -23.25
N ASP A 167 10.75 -13.02 -22.76
CA ASP A 167 11.06 -14.19 -23.57
C ASP A 167 9.84 -14.72 -24.33
N GLU A 168 8.64 -14.56 -23.76
CA GLU A 168 7.37 -14.94 -24.38
C GLU A 168 6.78 -13.86 -25.30
N GLY A 169 7.46 -12.71 -25.47
CA GLY A 169 7.01 -11.61 -26.32
C GLY A 169 5.83 -10.82 -25.75
N LEU A 170 5.52 -10.99 -24.45
CA LEU A 170 4.44 -10.30 -23.77
C LEU A 170 4.86 -8.92 -23.24
N PHE A 171 6.15 -8.65 -23.19
CA PHE A 171 6.74 -7.39 -22.74
C PHE A 171 7.27 -6.63 -23.96
N TYR A 172 6.68 -5.48 -24.25
CA TYR A 172 6.97 -4.68 -25.44
C TYR A 172 6.98 -3.19 -25.11
N GLU A 173 7.69 -2.40 -25.93
CA GLU A 173 7.67 -0.94 -25.85
C GLU A 173 6.34 -0.39 -26.41
N GLY A 174 5.69 0.50 -25.66
CA GLY A 174 4.42 1.09 -26.04
C GLY A 174 4.26 2.52 -25.53
N THR A 175 3.37 3.28 -26.17
CA THR A 175 3.06 4.65 -25.79
C THR A 175 1.66 4.75 -25.22
N LYS A 176 1.50 5.43 -24.09
CA LYS A 176 0.22 5.67 -23.44
C LYS A 176 0.14 7.11 -22.92
N VAL A 177 -0.98 7.79 -23.16
CA VAL A 177 -1.25 9.09 -22.55
C VAL A 177 -1.59 8.88 -21.08
N THR A 178 -0.84 9.53 -20.20
CA THR A 178 -1.05 9.49 -18.74
C THR A 178 -0.95 10.89 -18.15
N PRO A 179 -1.69 11.19 -17.07
CA PRO A 179 -1.42 12.37 -16.25
C PRO A 179 0.03 12.36 -15.77
N TYR A 180 0.65 13.54 -15.72
CA TYR A 180 2.05 13.69 -15.37
C TYR A 180 2.23 14.72 -14.26
N CYS A 181 3.04 14.40 -13.25
CA CYS A 181 3.40 15.32 -12.18
C CYS A 181 4.74 16.00 -12.48
N PRO A 182 4.77 17.31 -12.78
CA PRO A 182 6.03 17.99 -13.09
C PRO A 182 6.95 18.14 -11.88
N ARG A 183 6.42 18.12 -10.65
CA ARG A 183 7.22 18.15 -9.42
C ARG A 183 7.97 16.83 -9.21
N CYS A 184 7.26 15.72 -9.35
CA CYS A 184 7.84 14.40 -9.12
C CYS A 184 8.57 13.86 -10.37
N GLY A 185 8.30 14.40 -11.55
CA GLY A 185 8.90 13.97 -12.82
C GLY A 185 8.43 12.59 -13.26
N THR A 186 7.18 12.22 -12.96
CA THR A 186 6.62 10.88 -13.25
C THR A 186 5.16 10.92 -13.66
N GLY A 187 4.70 9.88 -14.33
CA GLY A 187 3.29 9.62 -14.60
C GLY A 187 2.53 9.31 -13.30
N LEU A 188 1.24 9.68 -13.30
CA LEU A 188 0.35 9.43 -12.16
C LEU A 188 -0.64 8.33 -12.49
N ALA A 189 -0.91 7.46 -11.52
CA ALA A 189 -1.98 6.48 -11.59
C ALA A 189 -3.36 7.13 -11.37
N SER A 190 -4.42 6.48 -11.83
CA SER A 190 -5.79 7.02 -11.75
C SER A 190 -6.23 7.35 -10.33
N HIS A 191 -5.85 6.53 -9.34
CA HIS A 191 -6.20 6.76 -7.94
C HIS A 191 -5.45 7.95 -7.33
N GLU A 192 -4.23 8.25 -7.78
CA GLU A 192 -3.47 9.44 -7.34
C GLU A 192 -4.11 10.71 -7.88
N VAL A 193 -4.55 10.69 -9.15
CA VAL A 193 -5.30 11.79 -9.77
C VAL A 193 -6.62 12.02 -9.03
N ALA A 194 -7.35 10.96 -8.71
CA ALA A 194 -8.63 11.06 -8.00
C ALA A 194 -8.51 11.75 -6.63
N GLN A 195 -7.40 11.56 -5.92
CA GLN A 195 -7.14 12.22 -4.64
C GLN A 195 -6.78 13.70 -4.76
N GLY A 196 -6.39 14.16 -5.94
CA GLY A 196 -5.96 15.53 -6.20
C GLY A 196 -7.07 16.49 -6.63
N TYR A 197 -8.30 16.04 -6.81
CA TYR A 197 -9.40 16.88 -7.25
C TYR A 197 -9.76 17.94 -6.20
N LYS A 198 -9.81 19.18 -6.66
CA LYS A 198 -10.26 20.34 -5.86
C LYS A 198 -10.86 21.39 -6.77
N SER A 199 -11.78 22.20 -6.23
CA SER A 199 -12.27 23.40 -6.92
C SER A 199 -11.19 24.48 -6.92
N VAL A 200 -10.96 25.09 -8.06
CA VAL A 200 -10.03 26.20 -8.24
C VAL A 200 -10.68 27.26 -9.10
N ASP A 201 -10.41 28.54 -8.80
CA ASP A 201 -10.81 29.65 -9.63
C ASP A 201 -9.79 29.83 -10.76
N VAL A 202 -10.27 29.82 -12.00
CA VAL A 202 -9.42 29.95 -13.18
C VAL A 202 -9.93 31.08 -14.04
N ASN A 203 -9.04 32.01 -14.41
CA ASN A 203 -9.38 33.04 -15.40
C ASN A 203 -9.56 32.38 -16.77
N THR A 204 -10.66 32.72 -17.42
CA THR A 204 -10.98 32.24 -18.76
C THR A 204 -11.22 33.40 -19.70
N VAL A 205 -10.99 33.17 -20.98
CA VAL A 205 -11.22 34.16 -22.04
C VAL A 205 -12.14 33.56 -23.09
N ILE A 206 -13.10 34.35 -23.53
CA ILE A 206 -13.91 34.04 -24.71
C ILE A 206 -13.52 35.02 -25.81
N VAL A 207 -13.00 34.48 -26.92
CA VAL A 207 -12.53 35.28 -28.05
C VAL A 207 -13.47 35.10 -29.26
N PRO A 208 -14.07 36.16 -29.79
CA PRO A 208 -14.86 36.07 -31.00
C PRO A 208 -13.96 36.07 -32.24
N PHE A 209 -14.02 34.99 -33.01
CA PHE A 209 -13.36 34.89 -34.31
C PHE A 209 -14.36 35.16 -35.43
N LYS A 210 -14.15 36.24 -36.23
CA LYS A 210 -15.03 36.59 -37.31
C LYS A 210 -14.96 35.59 -38.46
N VAL A 211 -16.11 35.15 -38.94
CA VAL A 211 -16.22 34.30 -40.14
C VAL A 211 -15.88 35.14 -41.36
N LYS A 212 -15.03 34.60 -42.23
CA LYS A 212 -14.64 35.32 -43.46
C LYS A 212 -15.86 35.64 -44.34
N ASN A 213 -15.99 36.90 -44.74
CA ASN A 213 -17.06 37.43 -45.60
C ASN A 213 -18.50 37.34 -45.01
N LYS A 214 -18.63 37.20 -43.68
CA LYS A 214 -19.91 37.19 -42.98
C LYS A 214 -19.86 38.07 -41.75
N ASP A 215 -20.98 38.53 -41.28
CA ASP A 215 -21.11 39.22 -40.00
C ASP A 215 -21.53 38.24 -38.90
N GLU A 216 -20.81 37.14 -38.83
CA GLU A 216 -20.98 36.04 -37.88
C GLU A 216 -19.64 35.80 -37.16
N TYR A 217 -19.69 35.28 -35.92
CA TYR A 217 -18.52 35.02 -35.11
C TYR A 217 -18.61 33.65 -34.46
N PHE A 218 -17.50 32.89 -34.45
CA PHE A 218 -17.31 31.76 -33.58
C PHE A 218 -16.79 32.24 -32.22
N LEU A 219 -17.44 31.84 -31.15
CA LEU A 219 -16.97 32.09 -29.78
C LEU A 219 -16.06 30.95 -29.33
N VAL A 220 -14.79 31.25 -29.17
CA VAL A 220 -13.79 30.27 -28.72
C VAL A 220 -13.49 30.55 -27.27
N TRP A 221 -13.77 29.57 -26.41
CA TRP A 221 -13.48 29.62 -24.99
C TRP A 221 -12.17 28.92 -24.72
N THR A 222 -11.32 29.52 -23.85
CA THR A 222 -10.05 28.92 -23.41
C THR A 222 -9.70 29.34 -21.98
N THR A 223 -9.02 28.44 -21.27
CA THR A 223 -8.37 28.69 -19.95
C THR A 223 -6.90 29.07 -20.09
N THR A 224 -6.33 28.97 -21.30
CA THR A 224 -4.91 29.23 -21.61
C THR A 224 -4.82 30.08 -22.87
N PRO A 225 -5.21 31.37 -22.78
CA PRO A 225 -5.23 32.29 -23.94
C PRO A 225 -3.83 32.58 -24.47
#